data_e609ef1aefb83a47e661a53f7e0c0811
#
_entry.id   e609ef1aefb83a47e661a53f7e0c0811
#
_cell.length_a   1.000
_cell.length_b   1.000
_cell.length_c   1.000
_cell.angle_alpha   90.00
_cell.angle_beta   90.00
_cell.angle_gamma   90.00
#
_symmetry.space_group_name_H-M   'P 1'
#
loop_
_entity.id
_entity.type
_entity.pdbx_description
1 polymer ?
#
loop_
_entity_poly.entity_id
_entity_poly.type
_entity_poly.pdbx_seq_one_letter_code
_entity_poly.pdbx_strand_id
1 'polypeptide(L)'
;MNYAILLKTVIDANGKTNSVEKVPMMEVFPTISLESMYKLCECELVDIKDMPLQLVEFDGELGIIPAVTMVFDEEFLLKHENPVANELASAIYGYGRLHDQCLCGNVLLCYTNEEGDCMPFSKSEANAVVKCLARINEHIGDMEFKV
;
A
#
# COMPACT_ATOMS: atom_id res chain seq x y z
N MET A 1 -13.71 15.71 -3.71
CA MET A 1 -12.33 15.38 -4.11
C MET A 1 -12.07 13.92 -3.81
N ASN A 2 -11.37 13.26 -4.69
CA ASN A 2 -11.00 11.85 -4.54
C ASN A 2 -9.54 11.71 -4.14
N TYR A 3 -9.17 10.57 -3.55
CA TYR A 3 -7.85 10.35 -2.99
C TYR A 3 -7.32 8.97 -3.34
N ALA A 4 -6.03 8.88 -3.66
CA ALA A 4 -5.29 7.63 -3.55
C ALA A 4 -4.58 7.64 -2.19
N ILE A 5 -4.13 6.48 -1.74
CA ILE A 5 -3.42 6.36 -0.47
C ILE A 5 -2.00 5.91 -0.76
N LEU A 6 -1.02 6.68 -0.29
CA LEU A 6 0.39 6.39 -0.50
C LEU A 6 1.00 5.89 0.81
N LEU A 7 1.59 4.71 0.74
CA LEU A 7 2.28 4.08 1.86
C LEU A 7 3.78 4.24 1.65
N LYS A 8 4.45 4.85 2.63
CA LYS A 8 5.89 5.08 2.61
C LYS A 8 6.55 4.53 3.86
N THR A 9 7.80 4.14 3.73
CA THR A 9 8.66 3.87 4.88
C THR A 9 9.52 5.11 5.13
N VAL A 10 9.44 5.63 6.34
CA VAL A 10 10.24 6.78 6.77
C VAL A 10 11.30 6.29 7.74
N ILE A 11 12.57 6.56 7.42
CA ILE A 11 13.70 6.20 8.27
C ILE A 11 14.31 7.50 8.81
N ASP A 12 14.36 7.62 10.12
CA ASP A 12 14.92 8.79 10.80
C ASP A 12 15.78 8.34 12.00
N ALA A 13 16.22 9.31 12.82
CA ALA A 13 17.05 9.04 13.99
C ALA A 13 16.35 8.16 15.05
N ASN A 14 15.03 8.10 15.02
CA ASN A 14 14.22 7.31 15.97
C ASN A 14 13.86 5.92 15.42
N GLY A 15 14.30 5.59 14.21
CA GLY A 15 14.07 4.32 13.57
C GLY A 15 13.17 4.38 12.35
N LYS A 16 12.50 3.28 12.07
CA LYS A 16 11.67 3.10 10.88
C LYS A 16 10.20 3.19 11.26
N THR A 17 9.45 4.04 10.54
CA THR A 17 8.01 4.19 10.70
C THR A 17 7.30 4.07 9.36
N ASN A 18 6.02 3.73 9.41
CA ASN A 18 5.16 3.68 8.23
C ASN A 18 4.34 4.96 8.14
N SER A 19 4.38 5.61 6.98
CA SER A 19 3.60 6.81 6.69
C SER A 19 2.43 6.45 5.78
N VAL A 20 1.25 6.95 6.14
CA VAL A 20 0.02 6.79 5.37
C VAL A 20 -0.43 8.18 4.94
N GLU A 21 -0.42 8.44 3.65
CA GLU A 21 -0.73 9.76 3.10
C GLU A 21 -1.93 9.66 2.16
N LYS A 22 -2.94 10.50 2.39
CA LYS A 22 -4.05 10.66 1.44
C LYS A 22 -3.63 11.66 0.37
N VAL A 23 -3.44 11.19 -0.85
CA VAL A 23 -3.00 12.01 -1.97
C VAL A 23 -4.22 12.49 -2.76
N PRO A 24 -4.50 13.81 -2.78
CA PRO A 24 -5.62 14.33 -3.58
C PRO A 24 -5.38 14.08 -5.06
N MET A 25 -6.39 13.56 -5.73
CA MET A 25 -6.34 13.31 -7.17
C MET A 25 -7.23 14.33 -7.88
N MET A 26 -6.61 15.39 -8.37
CA MET A 26 -7.28 16.44 -9.12
C MET A 26 -7.18 16.14 -10.61
N GLU A 27 -7.84 15.08 -11.03
CA GLU A 27 -7.73 14.66 -12.40
C GLU A 27 -8.91 15.16 -13.24
N VAL A 28 -8.60 15.60 -14.44
CA VAL A 28 -9.59 15.89 -15.48
C VAL A 28 -10.28 14.58 -15.86
N PHE A 29 -9.54 13.49 -15.78
CA PHE A 29 -10.05 12.14 -15.98
C PHE A 29 -10.21 11.43 -14.64
N PRO A 30 -11.26 10.61 -14.45
CA PRO A 30 -11.51 9.95 -13.16
C PRO A 30 -10.50 8.85 -12.81
N THR A 31 -9.74 8.35 -13.79
CA THR A 31 -8.78 7.27 -13.60
C THR A 31 -7.40 7.79 -13.18
N ILE A 32 -6.65 6.97 -12.44
CA ILE A 32 -5.26 7.28 -12.09
C ILE A 32 -4.37 6.91 -13.27
N SER A 33 -3.62 7.88 -13.80
CA SER A 33 -2.73 7.65 -14.93
C SER A 33 -1.47 6.88 -14.54
N LEU A 34 -0.88 6.18 -15.51
CA LEU A 34 0.43 5.53 -15.32
C LEU A 34 1.50 6.54 -14.92
N GLU A 35 1.47 7.73 -15.49
CA GLU A 35 2.41 8.80 -15.16
C GLU A 35 2.33 9.17 -13.68
N SER A 36 1.12 9.31 -13.14
CA SER A 36 0.92 9.55 -11.70
C SER A 36 1.43 8.39 -10.85
N MET A 37 1.21 7.15 -11.28
CA MET A 37 1.70 5.96 -10.59
C MET A 37 3.22 5.94 -10.54
N TYR A 38 3.89 6.20 -11.65
CA TYR A 38 5.35 6.24 -11.72
C TYR A 38 5.93 7.31 -10.80
N LYS A 39 5.30 8.48 -10.79
CA LYS A 39 5.74 9.59 -9.95
C LYS A 39 5.57 9.28 -8.46
N LEU A 40 4.41 8.78 -8.06
CA LEU A 40 4.13 8.50 -6.66
C LEU A 40 4.90 7.30 -6.13
N CYS A 41 5.07 6.27 -6.95
CA CYS A 41 5.85 5.07 -6.57
C CYS A 41 7.35 5.25 -6.81
N GLU A 42 7.78 6.38 -7.38
CA GLU A 42 9.19 6.68 -7.66
C GLU A 42 9.86 5.60 -8.50
N CYS A 43 9.21 5.22 -9.60
CA CYS A 43 9.70 4.14 -10.46
C CYS A 43 9.30 4.37 -11.92
N GLU A 44 9.82 3.54 -12.80
CA GLU A 44 9.55 3.59 -14.24
C GLU A 44 8.66 2.44 -14.72
N LEU A 45 8.42 1.46 -13.87
CA LEU A 45 7.61 0.28 -14.17
C LEU A 45 6.87 -0.16 -12.91
N VAL A 46 5.56 -0.23 -12.99
CA VAL A 46 4.74 -0.65 -11.85
C VAL A 46 4.11 -2.02 -12.09
N ASP A 47 3.93 -2.75 -10.99
CA ASP A 47 3.04 -3.89 -10.93
C ASP A 47 1.74 -3.45 -10.24
N ILE A 48 0.62 -3.97 -10.71
CA ILE A 48 -0.71 -3.64 -10.21
C ILE A 48 -1.37 -4.93 -9.77
N LYS A 49 -1.71 -5.03 -8.49
CA LYS A 49 -2.33 -6.23 -7.90
C LYS A 49 -3.62 -5.90 -7.19
N ASP A 50 -4.68 -6.60 -7.56
CA ASP A 50 -5.95 -6.52 -6.85
C ASP A 50 -5.89 -7.47 -5.65
N MET A 51 -6.05 -6.92 -4.46
CA MET A 51 -6.03 -7.70 -3.22
C MET A 51 -7.44 -7.93 -2.72
N PRO A 52 -7.78 -9.18 -2.37
CA PRO A 52 -9.09 -9.46 -1.80
C PRO A 52 -9.19 -8.92 -0.37
N LEU A 53 -10.43 -8.79 0.11
CA LEU A 53 -10.67 -8.58 1.52
C LEU A 53 -10.08 -9.77 2.29
N GLN A 54 -9.32 -9.49 3.35
CA GLN A 54 -8.68 -10.52 4.17
C GLN A 54 -9.13 -10.38 5.62
N LEU A 55 -9.38 -11.51 6.25
CA LEU A 55 -9.61 -11.57 7.68
C LEU A 55 -8.33 -12.10 8.32
N VAL A 56 -7.77 -11.36 9.24
CA VAL A 56 -6.52 -11.71 9.91
C VAL A 56 -6.70 -11.62 11.41
N GLU A 57 -5.91 -12.39 12.14
CA GLU A 57 -5.92 -12.38 13.60
C GLU A 57 -4.64 -11.71 14.10
N PHE A 58 -4.82 -10.69 14.94
CA PHE A 58 -3.73 -9.99 15.61
C PHE A 58 -3.93 -10.12 17.12
N ASP A 59 -3.01 -10.78 17.81
CA ASP A 59 -3.05 -10.95 19.26
C ASP A 59 -4.41 -11.44 19.80
N GLY A 60 -5.03 -12.37 19.08
CA GLY A 60 -6.34 -12.90 19.44
C GLY A 60 -7.53 -12.06 19.00
N GLU A 61 -7.31 -10.92 18.40
CA GLU A 61 -8.35 -10.05 17.84
C GLU A 61 -8.45 -10.21 16.32
N LEU A 62 -9.68 -10.27 15.83
CA LEU A 62 -9.95 -10.34 14.41
C LEU A 62 -9.84 -8.95 13.77
N GLY A 63 -8.94 -8.83 12.81
CA GLY A 63 -8.77 -7.61 12.01
C GLY A 63 -9.19 -7.81 10.57
N ILE A 64 -9.50 -6.72 9.88
CA ILE A 64 -9.89 -6.72 8.48
C ILE A 64 -8.84 -5.94 7.69
N ILE A 65 -8.33 -6.58 6.62
CA ILE A 65 -7.55 -5.90 5.59
C ILE A 65 -8.52 -5.68 4.43
N PRO A 66 -8.79 -4.42 4.05
CA PRO A 66 -9.80 -4.14 3.02
C PRO A 66 -9.34 -4.62 1.64
N ALA A 67 -10.30 -4.88 0.76
CA ALA A 67 -10.02 -5.14 -0.65
C ALA A 67 -9.53 -3.83 -1.28
N VAL A 68 -8.33 -3.85 -1.80
CA VAL A 68 -7.70 -2.69 -2.44
C VAL A 68 -6.85 -3.13 -3.63
N THR A 69 -6.58 -2.20 -4.53
CA THR A 69 -5.59 -2.39 -5.58
C THR A 69 -4.28 -1.78 -5.12
N MET A 70 -3.20 -2.54 -5.24
CA MET A 70 -1.86 -2.10 -4.86
C MET A 70 -1.04 -1.84 -6.11
N VAL A 71 -0.35 -0.69 -6.13
CA VAL A 71 0.54 -0.30 -7.22
C VAL A 71 1.93 -0.08 -6.62
N PHE A 72 2.93 -0.78 -7.14
CA PHE A 72 4.28 -0.74 -6.58
C PHE A 72 5.34 -1.02 -7.65
N ASP A 73 6.60 -0.70 -7.31
CA ASP A 73 7.75 -0.97 -8.18
C ASP A 73 8.10 -2.46 -8.13
N GLU A 74 7.82 -3.16 -9.22
CA GLU A 74 8.12 -4.58 -9.36
C GLU A 74 9.64 -4.86 -9.30
N GLU A 75 10.45 -3.91 -9.68
CA GLU A 75 11.91 -4.07 -9.79
C GLU A 75 12.69 -3.48 -8.62
N PHE A 76 12.03 -3.08 -7.54
CA PHE A 76 12.69 -2.39 -6.43
C PHE A 76 13.91 -3.14 -5.89
N LEU A 77 13.80 -4.44 -5.69
CA LEU A 77 14.90 -5.27 -5.17
C LEU A 77 16.10 -5.33 -6.11
N LEU A 78 15.88 -5.15 -7.42
CA LEU A 78 16.95 -5.16 -8.42
C LEU A 78 17.72 -3.85 -8.47
N LYS A 79 17.11 -2.76 -8.01
CA LYS A 79 17.67 -1.39 -8.10
C LYS A 79 18.40 -0.94 -6.84
N HIS A 80 18.17 -1.58 -5.71
CA HIS A 80 18.64 -1.14 -4.40
C HIS A 80 19.48 -2.21 -3.71
N GLU A 81 20.65 -1.83 -3.20
CA GLU A 81 21.58 -2.76 -2.53
C GLU A 81 21.06 -3.19 -1.15
N ASN A 82 20.46 -2.26 -0.43
CA ASN A 82 19.96 -2.51 0.93
C ASN A 82 18.48 -2.14 1.01
N PRO A 83 17.60 -2.93 0.36
CA PRO A 83 16.18 -2.62 0.37
C PRO A 83 15.60 -2.76 1.78
N VAL A 84 14.70 -1.85 2.13
CA VAL A 84 13.99 -1.85 3.41
C VAL A 84 12.53 -2.17 3.14
N ALA A 85 11.98 -3.12 3.88
CA ALA A 85 10.60 -3.51 3.72
C ALA A 85 9.65 -2.35 4.06
N ASN A 86 8.66 -2.15 3.18
CA ASN A 86 7.49 -1.35 3.47
C ASN A 86 6.55 -2.26 4.25
N GLU A 87 6.61 -2.22 5.58
CA GLU A 87 5.98 -3.21 6.43
C GLU A 87 4.46 -3.20 6.33
N LEU A 88 3.86 -2.01 6.34
CA LEU A 88 2.42 -1.88 6.23
C LEU A 88 1.92 -2.40 4.87
N ALA A 89 2.59 -2.02 3.79
CA ALA A 89 2.25 -2.53 2.46
C ALA A 89 2.45 -4.04 2.36
N SER A 90 3.52 -4.56 2.95
CA SER A 90 3.80 -6.01 2.96
C SER A 90 2.72 -6.78 3.71
N ALA A 91 2.22 -6.24 4.83
CA ALA A 91 1.12 -6.85 5.58
C ALA A 91 -0.16 -6.91 4.75
N ILE A 92 -0.50 -5.85 4.03
CA ILE A 92 -1.67 -5.80 3.14
C ILE A 92 -1.50 -6.79 1.99
N TYR A 93 -0.31 -6.89 1.44
CA TYR A 93 0.03 -7.82 0.37
C TYR A 93 -0.07 -9.29 0.80
N GLY A 94 -0.06 -9.54 2.10
CA GLY A 94 -0.18 -10.87 2.66
C GLY A 94 1.15 -11.59 2.85
N TYR A 95 2.21 -10.85 3.15
CA TYR A 95 3.50 -11.44 3.47
C TYR A 95 3.38 -12.45 4.62
N GLY A 96 3.94 -13.63 4.42
CA GLY A 96 3.86 -14.73 5.39
C GLY A 96 2.55 -15.52 5.36
N ARG A 97 1.58 -15.12 4.54
CA ARG A 97 0.27 -15.80 4.40
C ARG A 97 -0.05 -16.13 2.95
N LEU A 98 -0.06 -15.12 2.08
CA LEU A 98 -0.35 -15.27 0.65
C LEU A 98 0.91 -15.26 -0.21
N HIS A 99 1.95 -14.57 0.25
CA HIS A 99 3.21 -14.39 -0.45
C HIS A 99 4.40 -14.55 0.48
N ASP A 100 5.52 -14.98 -0.08
CA ASP A 100 6.77 -15.16 0.65
C ASP A 100 7.70 -13.94 0.56
N GLN A 101 7.31 -12.92 -0.19
CA GLN A 101 8.13 -11.75 -0.45
C GLN A 101 7.51 -10.48 0.14
N CYS A 102 8.36 -9.64 0.73
CA CYS A 102 7.98 -8.31 1.18
C CYS A 102 7.94 -7.34 -0.01
N LEU A 103 7.12 -6.30 0.13
CA LEU A 103 7.16 -5.14 -0.74
C LEU A 103 8.11 -4.11 -0.16
N CYS A 104 8.85 -3.44 -1.02
CA CYS A 104 9.76 -2.37 -0.65
C CYS A 104 9.46 -1.13 -1.48
N GLY A 105 9.85 0.04 -0.97
CA GLY A 105 9.57 1.31 -1.64
C GLY A 105 8.15 1.81 -1.39
N ASN A 106 7.79 2.86 -2.11
CA ASN A 106 6.46 3.45 -2.01
C ASN A 106 5.40 2.55 -2.66
N VAL A 107 4.26 2.43 -2.01
CA VAL A 107 3.13 1.64 -2.51
C VAL A 107 1.89 2.50 -2.54
N LEU A 108 1.21 2.53 -3.67
CA LEU A 108 -0.03 3.29 -3.85
C LEU A 108 -1.22 2.36 -3.71
N LEU A 109 -2.24 2.80 -2.98
CA LEU A 109 -3.50 2.09 -2.86
C LEU A 109 -4.62 2.85 -3.59
N CYS A 110 -5.41 2.12 -4.33
CA CYS A 110 -6.57 2.61 -5.06
C CYS A 110 -7.58 1.47 -5.18
N TYR A 111 -8.58 1.61 -6.03
CA TYR A 111 -9.45 0.49 -6.39
C TYR A 111 -9.51 0.34 -7.91
N THR A 112 -9.85 -0.85 -8.36
CA THR A 112 -10.06 -1.15 -9.79
C THR A 112 -11.55 -1.21 -10.08
N ASN A 113 -12.01 -0.46 -11.08
CA ASN A 113 -13.41 -0.48 -11.49
C ASN A 113 -13.72 -1.69 -12.38
N GLU A 114 -14.96 -1.82 -12.82
CA GLU A 114 -15.39 -2.94 -13.66
C GLU A 114 -14.71 -2.99 -15.03
N GLU A 115 -14.19 -1.86 -15.49
CA GLU A 115 -13.48 -1.73 -16.77
C GLU A 115 -11.98 -2.04 -16.63
N GLY A 116 -11.50 -2.31 -15.44
CA GLY A 116 -10.10 -2.58 -15.17
C GLY A 116 -9.23 -1.37 -14.93
N ASP A 117 -9.84 -0.19 -14.78
CA ASP A 117 -9.10 1.05 -14.54
C ASP A 117 -8.87 1.28 -13.05
N CYS A 118 -7.68 1.78 -12.72
CA CYS A 118 -7.36 2.18 -11.35
C CYS A 118 -8.02 3.52 -11.03
N MET A 119 -8.80 3.54 -9.96
CA MET A 119 -9.62 4.67 -9.55
C MET A 119 -9.26 5.15 -8.16
N PRO A 120 -9.24 6.46 -7.92
CA PRO A 120 -9.06 6.98 -6.57
C PRO A 120 -10.32 6.74 -5.73
N PHE A 121 -10.12 6.62 -4.41
CA PHE A 121 -11.21 6.49 -3.46
C PHE A 121 -11.96 7.82 -3.29
N SER A 122 -13.24 7.76 -3.01
CA SER A 122 -13.97 8.91 -2.47
C SER A 122 -13.40 9.28 -1.10
N LYS A 123 -13.74 10.46 -0.59
CA LYS A 123 -13.29 10.89 0.73
C LYS A 123 -13.68 9.90 1.83
N SER A 124 -14.92 9.42 1.83
CA SER A 124 -15.40 8.48 2.83
C SER A 124 -14.72 7.12 2.72
N GLU A 125 -14.52 6.63 1.50
CA GLU A 125 -13.79 5.37 1.26
C GLU A 125 -12.33 5.48 1.70
N ALA A 126 -11.66 6.57 1.33
CA ALA A 126 -10.28 6.81 1.73
C ALA A 126 -10.14 6.85 3.26
N ASN A 127 -11.04 7.54 3.95
CA ASN A 127 -11.03 7.60 5.40
C ASN A 127 -11.25 6.22 6.04
N ALA A 128 -12.13 5.40 5.46
CA ALA A 128 -12.37 4.04 5.93
C ALA A 128 -11.11 3.16 5.76
N VAL A 129 -10.46 3.25 4.61
CA VAL A 129 -9.20 2.51 4.37
C VAL A 129 -8.10 2.96 5.33
N VAL A 130 -7.91 4.28 5.51
CA VAL A 130 -6.92 4.81 6.44
C VAL A 130 -7.16 4.31 7.86
N LYS A 131 -8.42 4.24 8.28
CA LYS A 131 -8.79 3.72 9.61
C LYS A 131 -8.41 2.25 9.78
N CYS A 132 -8.66 1.43 8.76
CA CYS A 132 -8.24 0.02 8.76
C CYS A 132 -6.71 -0.10 8.81
N LEU A 133 -6.00 0.73 8.05
CA LEU A 133 -4.53 0.74 8.03
C LEU A 133 -3.94 1.13 9.38
N ALA A 134 -4.52 2.10 10.06
CA ALA A 134 -4.07 2.51 11.39
C ALA A 134 -4.16 1.34 12.37
N ARG A 135 -5.22 0.56 12.30
CA ARG A 135 -5.39 -0.63 13.13
C ARG A 135 -4.36 -1.72 12.83
N ILE A 136 -4.09 -1.97 11.56
CA ILE A 136 -3.03 -2.91 11.15
C ILE A 136 -1.68 -2.42 11.65
N ASN A 137 -1.42 -1.13 11.52
CA ASN A 137 -0.14 -0.53 11.90
C ASN A 137 0.15 -0.66 13.40
N GLU A 138 -0.86 -0.70 14.25
CA GLU A 138 -0.71 -0.94 15.69
C GLU A 138 -0.12 -2.32 16.01
N HIS A 139 -0.32 -3.29 15.12
CA HIS A 139 0.13 -4.67 15.31
C HIS A 139 1.38 -5.03 14.51
N ILE A 140 1.88 -4.09 13.71
CA ILE A 140 2.98 -4.38 12.79
C ILE A 140 4.30 -4.66 13.51
N GLY A 141 4.49 -4.07 14.69
CA GLY A 141 5.68 -4.29 15.52
C GLY A 141 5.84 -5.73 16.00
N ASP A 142 4.76 -6.50 16.00
CA ASP A 142 4.76 -7.91 16.42
C ASP A 142 5.04 -8.87 15.24
N MET A 143 5.19 -8.33 14.04
CA MET A 143 5.43 -9.09 12.81
C MET A 143 6.90 -8.96 12.39
N GLU A 144 7.45 -10.03 11.83
CA GLU A 144 8.81 -10.04 11.29
C GLU A 144 8.76 -9.98 9.77
N PHE A 145 9.47 -9.01 9.19
CA PHE A 145 9.56 -8.83 7.74
C PHE A 145 11.00 -9.00 7.27
N LYS A 146 11.23 -10.00 6.44
CA LYS A 146 12.54 -10.29 5.85
C LYS A 146 12.52 -10.00 4.35
N VAL A 147 13.42 -9.16 3.96
CA VAL A 147 13.61 -8.83 2.53
C VAL A 147 14.48 -9.88 1.84
#